data_d177429d4e38ddb823697567a8942947
#
_entry.id   d177429d4e38ddb823697567a8942947
#
_cell.length_a   1.000
_cell.length_b   1.000
_cell.length_c   1.000
_cell.angle_alpha   90.00
_cell.angle_beta   90.00
_cell.angle_gamma   90.00
#
_symmetry.space_group_name_H-M   'P 1'
#
loop_
_entity.id
_entity.type
_entity.pdbx_description
1 polymer ?
#
loop_
_entity_poly.entity_id
_entity_poly.type
_entity_poly.pdbx_seq_one_letter_code
_entity_poly.pdbx_strand_id
1 'polypeptide(L)'
;SDDYMNNCIFAFVNLEPTALLMEICDEGTDYLEKTLPEHVTIVKSLEEVDPKKFKLVILVTPYNLCAPYGVLELHFVPMIAALGFGLANHPDDYEEIYDEIDEAMSQIGVLPCYKRYCTIDVKEEEEFCAMLVDDLGEELVFYSAEELAKVEVPNPSKTVQKHVGTPSVCE
;
A
#
# COMPACT_ATOMS: atom_id res chain seq x y z
N SER A 1 -17.48 -7.68 -6.88
CA SER A 1 -18.12 -8.37 -8.01
C SER A 1 -18.20 -7.43 -9.21
N ASP A 2 -18.21 -7.95 -10.42
CA ASP A 2 -18.26 -7.18 -11.66
C ASP A 2 -19.47 -6.23 -11.71
N ASP A 3 -20.60 -6.66 -11.14
CA ASP A 3 -21.82 -5.84 -11.05
C ASP A 3 -21.63 -4.58 -10.19
N TYR A 4 -20.87 -4.67 -9.11
CA TYR A 4 -20.60 -3.52 -8.26
C TYR A 4 -19.70 -2.50 -8.97
N MET A 5 -18.65 -2.96 -9.62
CA MET A 5 -17.75 -2.11 -10.42
C MET A 5 -18.53 -1.43 -11.56
N ASN A 6 -19.40 -2.17 -12.24
CA ASN A 6 -20.25 -1.60 -13.27
C ASN A 6 -21.16 -0.49 -12.73
N ASN A 7 -21.75 -0.66 -11.53
CA ASN A 7 -22.55 0.38 -10.89
C ASN A 7 -21.76 1.65 -10.61
N CYS A 8 -20.51 1.52 -10.14
CA CYS A 8 -19.63 2.68 -9.94
C CYS A 8 -19.32 3.39 -11.27
N ILE A 9 -18.99 2.63 -12.31
CA ILE A 9 -18.73 3.17 -13.65
C ILE A 9 -19.97 3.87 -14.20
N PHE A 10 -21.15 3.27 -14.09
CA PHE A 10 -22.41 3.88 -14.53
C PHE A 10 -22.72 5.18 -13.78
N ALA A 11 -22.52 5.21 -12.47
CA ALA A 11 -22.72 6.44 -11.69
C ALA A 11 -21.80 7.55 -12.20
N PHE A 12 -20.51 7.25 -12.43
CA PHE A 12 -19.54 8.23 -12.92
C PHE A 12 -19.85 8.72 -14.33
N VAL A 13 -20.15 7.82 -15.28
CA VAL A 13 -20.44 8.16 -16.68
C VAL A 13 -21.74 8.92 -16.82
N ASN A 14 -22.73 8.66 -15.96
CA ASN A 14 -23.99 9.40 -15.92
C ASN A 14 -23.89 10.74 -15.18
N LEU A 15 -22.67 11.17 -14.84
CA LEU A 15 -22.41 12.47 -14.19
C LEU A 15 -23.10 12.60 -12.82
N GLU A 16 -23.30 11.48 -12.12
CA GLU A 16 -23.80 11.52 -10.76
C GLU A 16 -22.79 12.23 -9.84
N PRO A 17 -23.29 13.03 -8.85
CA PRO A 17 -22.40 13.73 -7.94
C PRO A 17 -21.42 12.80 -7.25
N THR A 18 -20.13 13.03 -7.50
CA THR A 18 -19.03 12.19 -7.08
C THR A 18 -18.10 12.96 -6.14
N ALA A 19 -17.77 12.37 -5.00
CA ALA A 19 -16.71 12.87 -4.12
C ALA A 19 -15.37 12.22 -4.50
N LEU A 20 -14.28 12.97 -4.42
CA LEU A 20 -12.93 12.48 -4.61
C LEU A 20 -12.10 12.81 -3.37
N LEU A 21 -11.66 11.77 -2.66
CA LEU A 21 -10.74 11.86 -1.53
C LEU A 21 -9.37 11.36 -1.97
N MET A 22 -8.38 12.24 -2.00
CA MET A 22 -6.98 11.92 -2.31
C MET A 22 -6.11 12.25 -1.11
N GLU A 23 -5.53 11.23 -0.47
CA GLU A 23 -4.59 11.42 0.64
C GLU A 23 -3.14 11.36 0.18
N ILE A 24 -2.91 10.76 -0.98
CA ILE A 24 -1.60 10.71 -1.63
C ILE A 24 -1.62 11.66 -2.82
N CYS A 25 -0.70 12.61 -2.82
CA CYS A 25 -0.54 13.60 -3.87
C CYS A 25 0.83 13.43 -4.54
N ASP A 26 0.82 13.28 -5.84
CA ASP A 26 2.00 13.22 -6.72
C ASP A 26 1.73 14.02 -8.01
N GLU A 27 2.63 13.95 -8.98
CA GLU A 27 2.44 14.65 -10.27
C GLU A 27 1.17 14.19 -11.01
N GLY A 28 0.76 12.93 -10.85
CA GLY A 28 -0.46 12.38 -11.43
C GLY A 28 -1.72 12.94 -10.78
N THR A 29 -1.74 13.07 -9.45
CA THR A 29 -2.86 13.68 -8.72
C THR A 29 -2.97 15.18 -8.99
N ASP A 30 -1.86 15.89 -9.15
CA ASP A 30 -1.84 17.29 -9.56
C ASP A 30 -2.52 17.52 -10.91
N TYR A 31 -2.36 16.60 -11.84
CA TYR A 31 -3.06 16.63 -13.12
C TYR A 31 -4.57 16.42 -12.95
N LEU A 32 -4.98 15.46 -12.10
CA LEU A 32 -6.38 15.20 -11.79
C LEU A 32 -7.06 16.44 -11.21
N GLU A 33 -6.45 17.12 -10.26
CA GLU A 33 -6.99 18.35 -9.65
C GLU A 33 -7.29 19.44 -10.68
N LYS A 34 -6.44 19.55 -11.71
CA LYS A 34 -6.58 20.57 -12.78
C LYS A 34 -7.61 20.19 -13.85
N THR A 35 -8.00 18.93 -13.95
CA THR A 35 -8.82 18.38 -15.03
C THR A 35 -10.10 17.71 -14.55
N LEU A 36 -10.51 17.99 -13.31
CA LEU A 36 -11.72 17.38 -12.72
C LEU A 36 -12.97 17.70 -13.55
N PRO A 37 -13.82 16.69 -13.81
CA PRO A 37 -15.15 16.90 -14.35
C PRO A 37 -16.03 17.72 -13.39
N GLU A 38 -16.98 18.47 -13.91
CA GLU A 38 -17.84 19.36 -13.10
C GLU A 38 -18.67 18.63 -12.01
N HIS A 39 -18.96 17.33 -12.21
CA HIS A 39 -19.71 16.53 -11.23
C HIS A 39 -18.84 15.93 -10.12
N VAL A 40 -17.51 16.13 -10.15
CA VAL A 40 -16.56 15.63 -9.16
C VAL A 40 -16.15 16.77 -8.22
N THR A 41 -16.25 16.52 -6.93
CA THR A 41 -15.86 17.46 -5.88
C THR A 41 -14.76 16.83 -5.02
N ILE A 42 -13.62 17.51 -4.87
CA ILE A 42 -12.58 17.09 -3.92
C ILE A 42 -13.08 17.32 -2.50
N VAL A 43 -12.93 16.30 -1.66
CA VAL A 43 -13.21 16.34 -0.22
C VAL A 43 -11.94 16.04 0.56
N LYS A 44 -11.84 16.53 1.79
CA LYS A 44 -10.64 16.35 2.64
C LYS A 44 -10.77 15.18 3.60
N SER A 45 -11.99 14.72 3.84
CA SER A 45 -12.25 13.56 4.69
C SER A 45 -13.56 12.88 4.29
N LEU A 46 -13.77 11.64 4.74
CA LEU A 46 -15.03 10.92 4.56
C LEU A 46 -16.22 11.59 5.28
N GLU A 47 -15.98 12.38 6.30
CA GLU A 47 -17.01 13.12 7.03
C GLU A 47 -17.70 14.17 6.14
N GLU A 48 -17.02 14.64 5.10
CA GLU A 48 -17.59 15.58 4.13
C GLU A 48 -18.47 14.89 3.07
N VAL A 49 -18.46 13.55 3.00
CA VAL A 49 -19.23 12.77 2.05
C VAL A 49 -20.67 12.56 2.56
N ASP A 50 -21.55 13.51 2.26
CA ASP A 50 -22.98 13.41 2.58
C ASP A 50 -23.69 12.46 1.60
N PRO A 51 -24.31 11.34 2.07
CA PRO A 51 -25.04 10.39 1.23
C PRO A 51 -26.26 11.02 0.50
N LYS A 52 -26.75 12.15 0.95
CA LYS A 52 -27.81 12.89 0.26
C LYS A 52 -27.31 13.68 -0.94
N LYS A 53 -26.02 14.03 -0.92
CA LYS A 53 -25.37 14.84 -1.95
C LYS A 53 -24.61 13.97 -2.94
N PHE A 54 -23.85 12.99 -2.47
CA PHE A 54 -22.98 12.17 -3.29
C PHE A 54 -23.56 10.78 -3.55
N LYS A 55 -23.41 10.26 -4.76
CA LYS A 55 -23.77 8.91 -5.16
C LYS A 55 -22.58 7.97 -5.25
N LEU A 56 -21.39 8.52 -5.51
CA LEU A 56 -20.14 7.82 -5.61
C LEU A 56 -19.08 8.57 -4.82
N VAL A 57 -18.20 7.83 -4.16
CA VAL A 57 -16.93 8.33 -3.66
C VAL A 57 -15.78 7.56 -4.31
N ILE A 58 -14.79 8.28 -4.79
CA ILE A 58 -13.52 7.74 -5.28
C ILE A 58 -12.49 8.01 -4.18
N LEU A 59 -11.90 6.93 -3.67
CA LEU A 59 -10.85 6.98 -2.65
C LEU A 59 -9.50 6.70 -3.29
N VAL A 60 -8.54 7.58 -3.12
CA VAL A 60 -7.12 7.39 -3.51
C VAL A 60 -6.31 7.44 -2.23
N THR A 61 -6.18 6.30 -1.58
CA THR A 61 -5.60 6.19 -0.24
C THR A 61 -5.11 4.76 0.03
N PRO A 62 -4.01 4.58 0.78
CA PRO A 62 -3.59 3.27 1.26
C PRO A 62 -4.41 2.81 2.49
N TYR A 63 -5.16 3.70 3.13
CA TYR A 63 -5.93 3.35 4.33
C TYR A 63 -7.19 2.57 3.99
N ASN A 64 -7.54 1.62 4.85
CA ASN A 64 -8.78 0.84 4.74
C ASN A 64 -9.99 1.67 5.20
N LEU A 65 -10.41 2.58 4.34
CA LEU A 65 -11.56 3.43 4.55
C LEU A 65 -12.81 2.83 3.90
N CYS A 66 -13.98 3.11 4.46
CA CYS A 66 -15.26 2.69 3.90
C CYS A 66 -16.18 3.89 3.68
N ALA A 67 -16.82 3.93 2.53
CA ALA A 67 -17.81 4.95 2.21
C ALA A 67 -18.99 4.94 3.18
N PRO A 68 -19.65 6.09 3.41
CA PRO A 68 -20.92 6.15 4.14
C PRO A 68 -21.98 5.26 3.48
N TYR A 69 -22.86 4.68 4.31
CA TYR A 69 -23.94 3.82 3.83
C TYR A 69 -24.79 4.51 2.76
N GLY A 70 -24.99 3.83 1.63
CA GLY A 70 -25.79 4.33 0.50
C GLY A 70 -24.98 5.11 -0.55
N VAL A 71 -23.68 5.30 -0.36
CA VAL A 71 -22.75 5.85 -1.36
C VAL A 71 -21.95 4.70 -1.97
N LEU A 72 -21.84 4.65 -3.29
CA LEU A 72 -20.96 3.72 -3.98
C LEU A 72 -19.49 4.10 -3.71
N GLU A 73 -18.63 3.10 -3.62
CA GLU A 73 -17.21 3.29 -3.36
C GLU A 73 -16.36 2.72 -4.47
N LEU A 74 -15.41 3.50 -4.95
CA LEU A 74 -14.35 3.05 -5.82
C LEU A 74 -13.02 3.37 -5.16
N HIS A 75 -12.28 2.34 -4.74
CA HIS A 75 -11.04 2.50 -3.98
C HIS A 75 -9.83 2.17 -4.86
N PHE A 76 -8.96 3.14 -5.02
CA PHE A 76 -7.65 3.00 -5.64
C PHE A 76 -6.58 3.04 -4.56
N VAL A 77 -5.90 1.93 -4.36
CA VAL A 77 -4.79 1.84 -3.41
C VAL A 77 -3.50 2.21 -4.15
N PRO A 78 -2.87 3.36 -3.82
CA PRO A 78 -1.62 3.74 -4.45
C PRO A 78 -0.48 2.85 -3.95
N MET A 79 0.32 2.30 -4.88
CA MET A 79 1.48 1.48 -4.57
C MET A 79 2.65 2.39 -4.18
N ILE A 80 2.81 2.67 -2.90
CA ILE A 80 3.74 3.70 -2.38
C ILE A 80 4.72 3.18 -1.31
N ALA A 81 4.40 2.04 -0.68
CA ALA A 81 5.21 1.51 0.40
C ALA A 81 6.40 0.67 -0.11
N ALA A 82 7.49 0.68 0.64
CA ALA A 82 8.54 -0.29 0.52
C ALA A 82 8.45 -1.26 1.71
N LEU A 83 8.37 -2.56 1.44
CA LEU A 83 8.40 -3.59 2.47
C LEU A 83 9.83 -4.08 2.64
N GLY A 84 10.45 -3.71 3.77
CA GLY A 84 11.71 -4.30 4.21
C GLY A 84 11.45 -5.55 5.04
N PHE A 85 12.14 -6.64 4.76
CA PHE A 85 12.00 -7.85 5.55
C PHE A 85 13.35 -8.48 5.89
N GLY A 86 13.41 -9.12 7.07
CA GLY A 86 14.53 -9.92 7.50
C GLY A 86 14.00 -11.29 7.92
N LEU A 87 14.57 -12.35 7.37
CA LEU A 87 14.16 -13.72 7.67
C LEU A 87 15.16 -14.37 8.63
N ALA A 88 14.65 -15.14 9.59
CA ALA A 88 15.42 -16.19 10.23
C ALA A 88 15.77 -17.25 9.19
N ASN A 89 16.85 -18.01 9.41
CA ASN A 89 17.27 -19.05 8.47
C ASN A 89 16.17 -20.10 8.31
N HIS A 90 15.71 -20.30 7.08
CA HIS A 90 14.77 -21.34 6.66
C HIS A 90 13.44 -21.31 7.41
N PRO A 91 12.52 -20.37 7.12
CA PRO A 91 11.17 -20.44 7.65
C PRO A 91 10.50 -21.75 7.19
N ASP A 92 9.81 -22.41 8.11
CA ASP A 92 9.16 -23.72 7.86
C ASP A 92 7.89 -23.55 7.00
N ASP A 93 7.27 -22.36 7.02
CA ASP A 93 6.06 -22.03 6.27
C ASP A 93 6.13 -20.60 5.71
N TYR A 94 6.13 -20.50 4.38
CA TYR A 94 6.19 -19.22 3.68
C TYR A 94 4.82 -18.53 3.59
N GLU A 95 3.72 -19.31 3.60
CA GLU A 95 2.37 -18.75 3.57
C GLU A 95 2.06 -18.00 4.88
N GLU A 96 2.53 -18.52 6.03
CA GLU A 96 2.39 -17.88 7.33
C GLU A 96 3.04 -16.47 7.38
N ILE A 97 4.14 -16.26 6.67
CA ILE A 97 4.83 -14.97 6.61
C ILE A 97 3.96 -13.90 5.90
N TYR A 98 3.30 -14.28 4.81
CA TYR A 98 2.38 -13.36 4.12
C TYR A 98 1.19 -13.00 5.00
N ASP A 99 0.62 -13.97 5.69
CA ASP A 99 -0.50 -13.75 6.61
C ASP A 99 -0.09 -12.80 7.77
N GLU A 100 1.11 -12.98 8.33
CA GLU A 100 1.64 -12.09 9.38
C GLU A 100 1.85 -10.64 8.88
N ILE A 101 2.34 -10.47 7.65
CA ILE A 101 2.52 -9.15 7.04
C ILE A 101 1.17 -8.47 6.82
N ASP A 102 0.20 -9.19 6.25
CA ASP A 102 -1.14 -8.67 5.99
C ASP A 102 -1.89 -8.36 7.29
N GLU A 103 -1.73 -9.18 8.32
CA GLU A 103 -2.28 -8.91 9.64
C GLU A 103 -1.65 -7.64 10.26
N ALA A 104 -0.34 -7.47 10.18
CA ALA A 104 0.35 -6.29 10.70
C ALA A 104 -0.12 -5.00 9.99
N MET A 105 -0.29 -5.03 8.67
CA MET A 105 -0.83 -3.92 7.90
C MET A 105 -2.28 -3.61 8.27
N SER A 106 -3.10 -4.66 8.42
CA SER A 106 -4.50 -4.53 8.84
C SER A 106 -4.63 -3.90 10.22
N GLN A 107 -3.75 -4.24 11.17
CA GLN A 107 -3.75 -3.65 12.52
C GLN A 107 -3.51 -2.14 12.53
N ILE A 108 -2.74 -1.61 11.59
CA ILE A 108 -2.53 -0.16 11.43
C ILE A 108 -3.54 0.47 10.46
N GLY A 109 -4.52 -0.29 9.96
CA GLY A 109 -5.57 0.20 9.06
C GLY A 109 -5.09 0.53 7.66
N VAL A 110 -4.01 -0.09 7.19
CA VAL A 110 -3.41 0.11 5.87
C VAL A 110 -3.64 -1.13 5.01
N LEU A 111 -4.05 -0.93 3.77
CA LEU A 111 -4.17 -1.97 2.75
C LEU A 111 -2.79 -2.30 2.16
N PRO A 112 -2.57 -3.52 1.64
CA PRO A 112 -1.35 -3.85 0.92
C PRO A 112 -1.09 -2.85 -0.21
N CYS A 113 0.02 -2.09 -0.11
CA CYS A 113 0.35 -1.01 -1.04
C CYS A 113 1.85 -0.99 -1.39
N TYR A 114 2.46 -2.17 -1.45
CA TYR A 114 3.90 -2.32 -1.66
C TYR A 114 4.28 -2.03 -3.11
N LYS A 115 5.14 -1.05 -3.29
CA LYS A 115 5.78 -0.73 -4.57
C LYS A 115 7.07 -1.51 -4.76
N ARG A 116 7.74 -1.84 -3.65
CA ARG A 116 9.02 -2.54 -3.65
C ARG A 116 9.14 -3.46 -2.45
N TYR A 117 9.84 -4.55 -2.66
CA TYR A 117 10.27 -5.48 -1.62
C TYR A 117 11.77 -5.37 -1.48
N CYS A 118 12.26 -5.29 -0.26
CA CYS A 118 13.67 -5.01 0.03
C CYS A 118 14.19 -5.95 1.11
N THR A 119 15.43 -6.43 0.95
CA THR A 119 16.12 -7.22 1.98
C THR A 119 17.64 -7.01 1.88
N ILE A 120 18.37 -7.65 2.77
CA ILE A 120 19.83 -7.62 2.75
C ILE A 120 20.40 -8.63 1.74
N ASP A 121 21.50 -8.28 1.07
CA ASP A 121 22.14 -9.06 -0.01
C ASP A 121 22.56 -10.48 0.39
N VAL A 122 22.93 -10.70 1.65
CA VAL A 122 23.25 -12.06 2.15
C VAL A 122 22.08 -13.04 2.08
N LYS A 123 20.87 -12.56 1.76
CA LYS A 123 19.65 -13.35 1.59
C LYS A 123 19.26 -13.61 0.13
N GLU A 124 20.07 -13.15 -0.83
CA GLU A 124 19.76 -13.27 -2.25
C GLU A 124 19.55 -14.72 -2.71
N GLU A 125 20.27 -15.68 -2.11
CA GLU A 125 20.15 -17.10 -2.43
C GLU A 125 19.06 -17.84 -1.63
N GLU A 126 18.31 -17.15 -0.76
CA GLU A 126 17.23 -17.77 0.01
C GLU A 126 16.04 -18.12 -0.88
N GLU A 127 15.48 -19.32 -0.70
CA GLU A 127 14.36 -19.83 -1.48
C GLU A 127 13.13 -18.92 -1.40
N PHE A 128 12.89 -18.33 -0.23
CA PHE A 128 11.80 -17.36 -0.05
C PHE A 128 11.94 -16.13 -0.95
N CYS A 129 13.14 -15.62 -1.15
CA CYS A 129 13.37 -14.49 -2.05
C CYS A 129 13.04 -14.83 -3.50
N ALA A 130 13.38 -16.05 -3.93
CA ALA A 130 13.02 -16.54 -5.26
C ALA A 130 11.51 -16.71 -5.44
N MET A 131 10.83 -17.27 -4.43
CA MET A 131 9.37 -17.41 -4.42
C MET A 131 8.67 -16.05 -4.45
N LEU A 132 9.14 -15.09 -3.67
CA LEU A 132 8.56 -13.74 -3.61
C LEU A 132 8.60 -13.06 -4.98
N VAL A 133 9.72 -13.17 -5.69
CA VAL A 133 9.89 -12.62 -7.06
C VAL A 133 8.95 -13.32 -8.04
N ASP A 134 8.79 -14.64 -7.95
CA ASP A 134 7.95 -15.43 -8.86
C ASP A 134 6.45 -15.15 -8.64
N ASP A 135 6.03 -15.09 -7.39
CA ASP A 135 4.62 -14.88 -7.02
C ASP A 135 4.14 -13.45 -7.28
N LEU A 136 4.97 -12.47 -7.01
CA LEU A 136 4.58 -11.07 -7.08
C LEU A 136 4.89 -10.44 -8.45
N GLY A 137 5.77 -11.06 -9.24
CA GLY A 137 6.26 -10.49 -10.51
C GLY A 137 6.98 -9.14 -10.31
N GLU A 138 7.37 -8.82 -9.08
CA GLU A 138 7.99 -7.57 -8.68
C GLU A 138 9.50 -7.75 -8.49
N GLU A 139 10.25 -6.69 -8.73
CA GLU A 139 11.69 -6.68 -8.54
C GLU A 139 12.04 -6.57 -7.05
N LEU A 140 12.68 -7.61 -6.51
CA LEU A 140 13.23 -7.59 -5.16
C LEU A 140 14.56 -6.82 -5.17
N VAL A 141 14.68 -5.84 -4.27
CA VAL A 141 15.87 -5.00 -4.15
C VAL A 141 16.71 -5.48 -2.98
N PHE A 142 18.00 -5.77 -3.26
CA PHE A 142 18.96 -6.17 -2.25
C PHE A 142 19.87 -5.01 -1.88
N TYR A 143 20.07 -4.81 -0.58
CA TYR A 143 20.95 -3.80 -0.04
C TYR A 143 22.09 -4.44 0.75
N SER A 144 23.30 -3.93 0.59
CA SER A 144 24.43 -4.36 1.40
C SER A 144 24.31 -3.88 2.86
N ALA A 145 24.95 -4.59 3.77
CA ALA A 145 25.02 -4.18 5.18
C ALA A 145 25.61 -2.77 5.35
N GLU A 146 26.54 -2.35 4.47
CA GLU A 146 27.13 -1.01 4.49
C GLU A 146 26.13 0.09 4.09
N GLU A 147 25.22 -0.20 3.17
CA GLU A 147 24.15 0.72 2.76
C GLU A 147 23.11 0.86 3.85
N LEU A 148 22.65 -0.26 4.41
CA LEU A 148 21.69 -0.28 5.51
C LEU A 148 22.23 0.40 6.78
N ALA A 149 23.52 0.24 7.08
CA ALA A 149 24.15 0.88 8.25
C ALA A 149 24.22 2.41 8.17
N LYS A 150 24.02 3.01 6.98
CA LYS A 150 23.98 4.48 6.81
C LYS A 150 22.61 5.08 7.18
N VAL A 151 21.58 4.25 7.31
CA VAL A 151 20.22 4.69 7.63
C VAL A 151 20.06 4.72 9.15
N GLU A 152 19.56 5.84 9.67
CA GLU A 152 19.16 5.90 11.07
C GLU A 152 17.85 5.16 11.27
N VAL A 153 17.84 4.17 12.16
CA VAL A 153 16.69 3.31 12.41
C VAL A 153 16.11 3.57 13.79
N PRO A 154 14.78 3.60 13.95
CA PRO A 154 14.13 3.90 15.23
C PRO A 154 14.32 2.78 16.26
N ASN A 155 14.44 1.52 15.85
CA ASN A 155 14.53 0.34 16.73
C ASN A 155 15.76 -0.52 16.44
N PRO A 156 17.00 -0.04 16.74
CA PRO A 156 18.22 -0.77 16.42
C PRO A 156 18.35 -2.06 17.23
N SER A 157 18.63 -3.17 16.54
CA SER A 157 18.82 -4.50 17.13
C SER A 157 20.31 -4.85 17.26
N LYS A 158 20.77 -5.04 18.51
CA LYS A 158 22.15 -5.52 18.76
C LYS A 158 22.40 -6.92 18.24
N THR A 159 21.36 -7.75 18.16
CA THR A 159 21.47 -9.11 17.63
C THR A 159 21.67 -9.07 16.12
N VAL A 160 20.87 -8.30 15.40
CA VAL A 160 20.98 -8.10 13.96
C VAL A 160 22.36 -7.51 13.64
N GLN A 161 22.79 -6.47 14.32
CA GLN A 161 24.09 -5.85 14.12
C GLN A 161 25.27 -6.82 14.32
N LYS A 162 25.16 -7.75 15.26
CA LYS A 162 26.19 -8.75 15.51
C LYS A 162 26.28 -9.79 14.40
N HIS A 163 25.16 -10.15 13.78
CA HIS A 163 25.09 -11.24 12.79
C HIS A 163 25.26 -10.74 11.35
N VAL A 164 24.74 -9.58 11.01
CA VAL A 164 24.71 -9.08 9.62
C VAL A 164 25.40 -7.72 9.43
N GLY A 165 25.90 -7.11 10.49
CA GLY A 165 26.72 -5.88 10.41
C GLY A 165 25.92 -4.57 10.30
N THR A 166 24.61 -4.62 10.32
CA THR A 166 23.70 -3.46 10.31
C THR A 166 22.76 -3.47 11.51
N PRO A 167 22.30 -2.30 12.03
CA PRO A 167 21.41 -2.24 13.18
C PRO A 167 20.00 -2.75 12.89
N SER A 168 19.55 -2.71 11.64
CA SER A 168 18.27 -3.27 11.16
C SER A 168 18.38 -3.68 9.69
N VAL A 169 17.50 -4.60 9.27
CA VAL A 169 17.32 -5.01 7.87
C VAL A 169 15.96 -4.55 7.35
N CYS A 170 14.99 -4.40 8.25
CA CYS A 170 13.59 -4.15 7.92
C CYS A 170 13.17 -2.68 8.02
N GLU A 171 13.98 -1.82 8.63
CA GLU A 171 13.66 -0.40 8.86
C GLU A 171 14.43 0.53 7.95
#